data_6dfa2b97dc3a61428aa1aa74c45da612
#
_entry.id   6dfa2b97dc3a61428aa1aa74c45da612
#
_cell.length_a   1.000
_cell.length_b   1.000
_cell.length_c   1.000
_cell.angle_alpha   90.00
_cell.angle_beta   90.00
_cell.angle_gamma   90.00
#
_symmetry.space_group_name_H-M   'P 1'
#
loop_
_entity.id
_entity.type
_entity.pdbx_description
1 polymer ?
#
loop_
_entity_poly.entity_id
_entity_poly.type
_entity_poly.pdbx_seq_one_letter_code
_entity_poly.pdbx_strand_id
1 'polypeptide(L)'
;EKLQPVTPLPADFLEFWKTTKESAEKWPLEPIMTLLPEKCTDKVNVYHVSFANNDYASRVYGILCVPKAPGKYPAILKVPGAGIRAYNGEAERAGKGFIILEIGIHGIPVNLTGDVYHRLYNGALKNYHSFNMDNRDKYYYKRVYTGCVRAIDFI
;
A
#
# COMPACT_ATOMS: atom_id res chain seq x y z
N GLU A 1 -7.34 26.99 -24.37
CA GLU A 1 -5.88 27.12 -24.08
C GLU A 1 -5.30 25.75 -23.76
N LYS A 2 -4.24 25.33 -24.48
CA LYS A 2 -3.52 24.08 -24.13
C LYS A 2 -2.45 24.45 -23.13
N LEU A 3 -2.65 24.07 -21.86
CA LEU A 3 -1.63 24.19 -20.82
C LEU A 3 -0.42 23.30 -21.20
N GLN A 4 0.76 23.88 -21.17
CA GLN A 4 2.01 23.14 -21.39
C GLN A 4 2.70 22.90 -20.05
N PRO A 5 3.33 21.73 -19.83
CA PRO A 5 4.14 21.50 -18.65
C PRO A 5 5.27 22.53 -18.54
N VAL A 6 5.40 23.16 -17.38
CA VAL A 6 6.49 24.11 -17.13
C VAL A 6 7.80 23.44 -16.75
N THR A 7 7.75 22.16 -16.36
CA THR A 7 8.92 21.36 -15.98
C THR A 7 8.95 20.09 -16.80
N PRO A 8 10.03 19.83 -17.56
CA PRO A 8 10.18 18.60 -18.30
C PRO A 8 10.40 17.42 -17.33
N LEU A 9 10.08 16.20 -17.80
CA LEU A 9 10.50 15.00 -17.07
C LEU A 9 12.03 14.94 -17.03
N PRO A 10 12.61 14.47 -15.90
CA PRO A 10 14.03 14.16 -15.84
C PRO A 10 14.43 13.19 -16.95
N ALA A 11 15.60 13.39 -17.55
CA ALA A 11 16.06 12.56 -18.69
C ALA A 11 16.16 11.06 -18.34
N ASP A 12 16.44 10.76 -17.06
CA ASP A 12 16.58 9.40 -16.54
C ASP A 12 15.32 8.86 -15.83
N PHE A 13 14.16 9.52 -15.99
CA PHE A 13 12.91 9.15 -15.28
C PHE A 13 12.53 7.67 -15.45
N LEU A 14 12.54 7.18 -16.69
CA LEU A 14 12.16 5.79 -16.96
C LEU A 14 13.20 4.80 -16.40
N GLU A 15 14.48 5.09 -16.52
CA GLU A 15 15.55 4.24 -16.01
C GLU A 15 15.55 4.21 -14.48
N PHE A 16 15.32 5.35 -13.83
CA PHE A 16 15.18 5.43 -12.37
C PHE A 16 14.08 4.50 -11.84
N TRP A 17 12.90 4.52 -12.46
CA TRP A 17 11.78 3.67 -12.01
C TRP A 17 11.97 2.21 -12.39
N LYS A 18 12.57 1.91 -13.53
CA LYS A 18 12.93 0.56 -13.93
C LYS A 18 13.87 -0.06 -12.91
N THR A 19 14.99 0.58 -12.63
CA THR A 19 16.00 0.13 -11.64
C THR A 19 15.40 0.01 -10.23
N THR A 20 14.50 0.93 -9.86
CA THR A 20 13.81 0.89 -8.57
C THR A 20 12.93 -0.36 -8.46
N LYS A 21 12.17 -0.70 -9.49
CA LYS A 21 11.34 -1.91 -9.54
C LYS A 21 12.19 -3.17 -9.48
N GLU A 22 13.19 -3.29 -10.34
CA GLU A 22 14.12 -4.42 -10.38
C GLU A 22 14.82 -4.65 -9.04
N SER A 23 15.15 -3.57 -8.31
CA SER A 23 15.72 -3.65 -6.97
C SER A 23 14.72 -4.19 -5.95
N ALA A 24 13.45 -3.78 -6.03
CA ALA A 24 12.40 -4.25 -5.13
C ALA A 24 12.03 -5.71 -5.40
N GLU A 25 12.04 -6.15 -6.65
CA GLU A 25 11.74 -7.52 -7.08
C GLU A 25 12.74 -8.56 -6.56
N LYS A 26 13.96 -8.14 -6.18
CA LYS A 26 14.95 -9.00 -5.51
C LYS A 26 14.49 -9.51 -4.15
N TRP A 27 13.54 -8.83 -3.54
CA TRP A 27 12.95 -9.21 -2.27
C TRP A 27 11.69 -10.05 -2.51
N PRO A 28 11.65 -11.34 -2.13
CA PRO A 28 10.42 -12.14 -2.18
C PRO A 28 9.31 -11.44 -1.41
N LEU A 29 8.07 -11.57 -1.89
CA LEU A 29 6.92 -10.90 -1.25
C LEU A 29 6.68 -11.36 0.19
N GLU A 30 6.95 -12.63 0.51
CA GLU A 30 6.77 -13.24 1.83
C GLU A 30 5.47 -12.78 2.51
N PRO A 31 4.31 -13.07 1.91
CA PRO A 31 3.05 -12.58 2.40
C PRO A 31 2.69 -13.22 3.74
N ILE A 32 2.22 -12.40 4.67
CA ILE A 32 1.61 -12.85 5.92
C ILE A 32 0.14 -12.43 5.86
N MET A 33 -0.76 -13.38 6.07
CA MET A 33 -2.21 -13.16 6.03
C MET A 33 -2.83 -13.66 7.33
N THR A 34 -3.48 -12.77 8.06
CA THR A 34 -4.20 -13.06 9.30
C THR A 34 -5.68 -12.80 9.10
N LEU A 35 -6.51 -13.82 9.22
CA LEU A 35 -7.96 -13.68 9.14
C LEU A 35 -8.46 -12.75 10.26
N LEU A 36 -9.40 -11.87 9.94
CA LEU A 36 -10.11 -11.00 10.87
C LEU A 36 -11.57 -11.47 10.96
N PRO A 37 -11.88 -12.46 11.80
CA PRO A 37 -13.21 -13.08 11.85
C PRO A 37 -14.32 -12.06 12.10
N GLU A 38 -14.05 -11.06 12.93
CA GLU A 38 -14.98 -9.98 13.30
C GLU A 38 -15.33 -9.04 12.13
N LYS A 39 -14.55 -9.07 11.05
CA LYS A 39 -14.79 -8.29 9.82
C LYS A 39 -15.31 -9.13 8.66
N CYS A 40 -15.31 -10.46 8.80
CA CYS A 40 -15.84 -11.36 7.79
C CYS A 40 -17.36 -11.24 7.70
N THR A 41 -17.89 -11.49 6.49
CA THR A 41 -19.33 -11.60 6.24
C THR A 41 -19.66 -13.02 5.78
N ASP A 42 -20.93 -13.32 5.55
CA ASP A 42 -21.33 -14.61 4.98
C ASP A 42 -20.72 -14.87 3.60
N LYS A 43 -20.41 -13.80 2.85
CA LYS A 43 -19.91 -13.86 1.47
C LYS A 43 -18.43 -13.54 1.32
N VAL A 44 -17.75 -12.95 2.34
CA VAL A 44 -16.42 -12.38 2.21
C VAL A 44 -15.54 -12.76 3.40
N ASN A 45 -14.32 -13.21 3.11
CA ASN A 45 -13.26 -13.29 4.09
C ASN A 45 -12.46 -11.97 4.09
N VAL A 46 -12.10 -11.49 5.28
CA VAL A 46 -11.30 -10.27 5.47
C VAL A 46 -10.02 -10.62 6.20
N TYR A 47 -8.90 -10.19 5.65
CA TYR A 47 -7.57 -10.46 6.20
C TYR A 47 -6.81 -9.16 6.46
N HIS A 48 -6.11 -9.10 7.58
CA HIS A 48 -4.96 -8.21 7.71
C HIS A 48 -3.78 -8.85 7.00
N VAL A 49 -3.19 -8.14 6.06
CA VAL A 49 -2.07 -8.67 5.25
C VAL A 49 -0.84 -7.80 5.40
N SER A 50 0.32 -8.41 5.23
CA SER A 50 1.57 -7.70 5.00
C SER A 50 2.47 -8.47 4.05
N PHE A 51 3.27 -7.75 3.28
CA PHE A 51 4.24 -8.30 2.33
C PHE A 51 5.44 -7.37 2.19
N ALA A 52 6.57 -7.93 1.70
CA ALA A 52 7.80 -7.16 1.53
C ALA A 52 7.62 -6.03 0.50
N ASN A 53 8.24 -4.89 0.78
CA ASN A 53 8.26 -3.72 -0.07
C ASN A 53 9.57 -3.68 -0.88
N ASN A 54 10.48 -2.79 -0.55
CA ASN A 54 11.62 -2.40 -1.38
C ASN A 54 12.97 -2.65 -0.72
N ASP A 55 13.01 -3.16 0.50
CA ASP A 55 14.24 -3.34 1.27
C ASP A 55 14.01 -4.34 2.41
N TYR A 56 15.11 -4.79 3.04
CA TYR A 56 15.07 -5.66 4.22
C TYR A 56 14.15 -5.07 5.30
N ALA A 57 13.29 -5.94 5.85
CA ALA A 57 12.29 -5.58 6.87
C ALA A 57 11.29 -4.48 6.48
N SER A 58 11.39 -3.89 5.28
CA SER A 58 10.39 -2.94 4.78
C SER A 58 9.14 -3.68 4.31
N ARG A 59 7.99 -3.38 4.91
CA ARG A 59 6.72 -4.05 4.58
C ARG A 59 5.63 -3.06 4.21
N VAL A 60 4.72 -3.51 3.35
CA VAL A 60 3.41 -2.91 3.12
C VAL A 60 2.41 -3.67 3.97
N TYR A 61 1.47 -2.97 4.58
CA TYR A 61 0.35 -3.54 5.33
C TYR A 61 -0.97 -3.14 4.69
N GLY A 62 -1.97 -3.99 4.77
CA GLY A 62 -3.28 -3.70 4.20
C GLY A 62 -4.39 -4.57 4.76
N ILE A 63 -5.61 -4.27 4.31
CA ILE A 63 -6.79 -5.11 4.52
C ILE A 63 -7.20 -5.68 3.16
N LEU A 64 -7.22 -7.01 3.08
CA LEU A 64 -7.63 -7.77 1.90
C LEU A 64 -9.02 -8.35 2.13
N CYS A 65 -9.94 -8.06 1.22
CA CYS A 65 -11.28 -8.63 1.20
C CYS A 65 -11.42 -9.57 0.00
N VAL A 66 -11.76 -10.85 0.24
CA VAL A 66 -11.84 -11.88 -0.79
C VAL A 66 -13.21 -12.57 -0.72
N PRO A 67 -13.94 -12.72 -1.85
CA PRO A 67 -15.15 -13.51 -1.89
C PRO A 67 -14.91 -14.96 -1.41
N LYS A 68 -15.84 -15.54 -0.63
CA LYS A 68 -15.76 -16.91 -0.15
C LYS A 68 -16.05 -17.93 -1.24
N ALA A 69 -16.90 -17.57 -2.20
CA ALA A 69 -17.24 -18.47 -3.30
C ALA A 69 -16.00 -18.74 -4.17
N PRO A 70 -15.73 -19.98 -4.57
CA PRO A 70 -14.64 -20.28 -5.49
C PRO A 70 -14.85 -19.57 -6.84
N GLY A 71 -13.78 -18.99 -7.39
CA GLY A 71 -13.87 -18.30 -8.69
C GLY A 71 -12.64 -17.44 -8.97
N LYS A 72 -12.62 -16.84 -10.16
CA LYS A 72 -11.68 -15.78 -10.54
C LYS A 72 -12.42 -14.46 -10.49
N TYR A 73 -11.85 -13.49 -9.79
CA TYR A 73 -12.46 -12.19 -9.55
C TYR A 73 -11.53 -11.08 -10.02
N PRO A 74 -12.07 -10.01 -10.59
CA PRO A 74 -11.29 -8.81 -10.81
C PRO A 74 -10.77 -8.25 -9.48
N ALA A 75 -9.51 -7.80 -9.48
CA ALA A 75 -8.88 -7.24 -8.29
C ALA A 75 -8.84 -5.71 -8.35
N ILE A 76 -9.03 -5.08 -7.21
CA ILE A 76 -8.97 -3.63 -7.03
C ILE A 76 -7.96 -3.32 -5.95
N LEU A 77 -6.89 -2.61 -6.33
CA LEU A 77 -5.99 -1.99 -5.37
C LEU A 77 -6.52 -0.61 -4.99
N LYS A 78 -6.73 -0.39 -3.69
CA LYS A 78 -7.11 0.90 -3.13
C LYS A 78 -5.92 1.52 -2.42
N VAL A 79 -5.42 2.61 -2.98
CA VAL A 79 -4.33 3.41 -2.40
C VAL A 79 -4.94 4.57 -1.62
N PRO A 80 -4.50 4.83 -0.37
CA PRO A 80 -5.09 5.87 0.45
C PRO A 80 -4.68 7.27 0.01
N GLY A 81 -5.51 8.23 0.34
CA GLY A 81 -5.09 9.63 0.41
C GLY A 81 -4.15 9.91 1.59
N ALA A 82 -3.69 11.14 1.73
CA ALA A 82 -2.81 11.57 2.81
C ALA A 82 -3.41 11.30 4.20
N GLY A 83 -2.54 11.07 5.18
CA GLY A 83 -2.91 10.84 6.59
C GLY A 83 -2.47 9.49 7.13
N ILE A 84 -2.51 9.37 8.44
CA ILE A 84 -2.09 8.18 9.19
C ILE A 84 -3.29 7.69 9.98
N ARG A 85 -3.79 6.50 9.65
CA ARG A 85 -5.04 5.98 10.20
C ARG A 85 -5.17 4.46 10.05
N ALA A 86 -6.13 3.88 10.75
CA ALA A 86 -6.58 2.51 10.49
C ALA A 86 -7.37 2.40 9.18
N TYR A 87 -7.42 1.18 8.65
CA TYR A 87 -8.25 0.82 7.49
C TYR A 87 -9.16 -0.34 7.85
N ASN A 88 -10.33 -0.37 7.26
CA ASN A 88 -11.34 -1.40 7.53
C ASN A 88 -11.55 -2.39 6.39
N GLY A 89 -11.04 -2.06 5.20
CA GLY A 89 -11.34 -2.79 3.98
C GLY A 89 -12.75 -2.47 3.45
N GLU A 90 -13.11 -3.10 2.34
CA GLU A 90 -14.39 -2.90 1.65
C GLU A 90 -15.12 -4.23 1.43
N ALA A 91 -15.50 -4.90 2.53
CA ALA A 91 -16.17 -6.20 2.48
C ALA A 91 -17.50 -6.18 1.70
N GLU A 92 -18.27 -5.11 1.81
CA GLU A 92 -19.53 -4.95 1.06
C GLU A 92 -19.28 -4.96 -0.46
N ARG A 93 -18.27 -4.21 -0.91
CA ARG A 93 -17.92 -4.16 -2.33
C ARG A 93 -17.33 -5.47 -2.81
N ALA A 94 -16.50 -6.13 -1.99
CA ALA A 94 -15.96 -7.45 -2.29
C ALA A 94 -17.08 -8.50 -2.44
N GLY A 95 -18.14 -8.40 -1.65
CA GLY A 95 -19.33 -9.25 -1.77
C GLY A 95 -20.07 -9.13 -3.11
N LYS A 96 -19.76 -8.13 -3.92
CA LYS A 96 -20.28 -7.95 -5.30
C LYS A 96 -19.40 -8.63 -6.36
N GLY A 97 -18.40 -9.43 -5.96
CA GLY A 97 -17.56 -10.20 -6.86
C GLY A 97 -16.22 -9.53 -7.20
N PHE A 98 -15.57 -8.90 -6.24
CA PHE A 98 -14.25 -8.30 -6.38
C PHE A 98 -13.30 -8.79 -5.28
N ILE A 99 -12.02 -8.94 -5.61
CA ILE A 99 -10.96 -8.94 -4.60
C ILE A 99 -10.57 -7.48 -4.37
N ILE A 100 -10.50 -7.05 -3.11
CA ILE A 100 -10.15 -5.66 -2.80
C ILE A 100 -9.03 -5.62 -1.78
N LEU A 101 -7.92 -5.00 -2.15
CA LEU A 101 -6.78 -4.74 -1.27
C LEU A 101 -6.71 -3.23 -0.97
N GLU A 102 -6.94 -2.85 0.26
CA GLU A 102 -6.73 -1.48 0.76
C GLU A 102 -5.42 -1.44 1.54
N ILE A 103 -4.42 -0.69 1.05
CA ILE A 103 -3.08 -0.63 1.65
C ILE A 103 -2.84 0.62 2.48
N GLY A 104 -1.97 0.51 3.48
CA GLY A 104 -1.36 1.64 4.17
C GLY A 104 0.03 1.96 3.60
N ILE A 105 0.40 3.24 3.57
CA ILE A 105 1.65 3.70 2.94
C ILE A 105 2.81 3.90 3.93
N HIS A 106 2.57 3.70 5.22
CA HIS A 106 3.56 4.08 6.26
C HIS A 106 4.46 2.93 6.72
N GLY A 107 4.23 1.70 6.23
CA GLY A 107 4.98 0.51 6.67
C GLY A 107 4.68 0.12 8.12
N ILE A 108 3.49 0.42 8.59
CA ILE A 108 2.97 0.05 9.92
C ILE A 108 1.65 -0.70 9.76
N PRO A 109 1.29 -1.60 10.71
CA PRO A 109 0.01 -2.28 10.68
C PRO A 109 -1.16 -1.31 10.58
N VAL A 110 -2.20 -1.70 9.85
CA VAL A 110 -3.34 -0.82 9.52
C VAL A 110 -4.58 -1.08 10.39
N ASN A 111 -4.45 -1.95 11.40
CA ASN A 111 -5.52 -2.35 12.32
C ASN A 111 -5.20 -2.04 13.81
N LEU A 112 -4.30 -1.10 14.05
CA LEU A 112 -3.98 -0.62 15.40
C LEU A 112 -5.06 0.34 15.91
N THR A 113 -4.97 0.69 17.20
CA THR A 113 -5.90 1.65 17.83
C THR A 113 -5.64 3.09 17.37
N GLY A 114 -6.68 3.93 17.39
CA GLY A 114 -6.61 5.29 16.86
C GLY A 114 -5.57 6.18 17.56
N ASP A 115 -5.33 5.97 18.85
CA ASP A 115 -4.34 6.71 19.64
C ASP A 115 -2.90 6.45 19.18
N VAL A 116 -2.59 5.25 18.66
CA VAL A 116 -1.29 4.94 18.07
C VAL A 116 -1.06 5.80 16.82
N TYR A 117 -2.03 5.87 15.93
CA TYR A 117 -1.93 6.70 14.72
C TYR A 117 -1.85 8.18 15.04
N HIS A 118 -2.60 8.65 16.05
CA HIS A 118 -2.53 10.03 16.50
C HIS A 118 -1.13 10.38 17.04
N ARG A 119 -0.53 9.50 17.84
CA ARG A 119 0.85 9.69 18.33
C ARG A 119 1.87 9.68 17.20
N LEU A 120 1.72 8.80 16.21
CA LEU A 120 2.60 8.78 15.04
C LEU A 120 2.48 10.06 14.21
N TYR A 121 1.26 10.54 14.00
CA TYR A 121 1.00 11.79 13.26
C TYR A 121 1.65 13.00 13.93
N ASN A 122 1.59 13.10 15.24
CA ASN A 122 2.19 14.20 16.00
C ASN A 122 3.67 13.99 16.36
N GLY A 123 4.21 12.79 16.13
CA GLY A 123 5.57 12.38 16.47
C GLY A 123 6.37 11.92 15.25
N ALA A 124 6.71 10.64 15.21
CA ALA A 124 7.67 10.06 14.27
C ALA A 124 7.30 10.23 12.78
N LEU A 125 6.02 10.38 12.45
CA LEU A 125 5.55 10.59 11.07
C LEU A 125 5.04 12.01 10.82
N LYS A 126 5.33 12.96 11.72
CA LYS A 126 5.00 14.36 11.49
C LYS A 126 5.72 14.86 10.24
N ASN A 127 4.97 15.47 9.31
CA ASN A 127 5.50 15.97 8.04
C ASN A 127 6.19 14.89 7.17
N TYR A 128 5.76 13.63 7.26
CA TYR A 128 6.35 12.50 6.49
C TYR A 128 6.48 12.78 4.99
N HIS A 129 5.60 13.59 4.44
CA HIS A 129 5.58 13.96 3.02
C HIS A 129 6.85 14.71 2.56
N SER A 130 7.60 15.29 3.49
CA SER A 130 8.87 15.98 3.21
C SER A 130 10.12 15.18 3.63
N PHE A 131 9.97 13.93 4.13
CA PHE A 131 11.12 13.15 4.55
C PHE A 131 12.07 12.86 3.39
N ASN A 132 13.33 13.29 3.54
CA ASN A 132 14.41 13.15 2.56
C ASN A 132 14.05 13.73 1.17
N MET A 133 13.34 14.85 1.12
CA MET A 133 12.90 15.49 -0.13
C MET A 133 14.05 16.00 -0.99
N ASP A 134 15.22 16.19 -0.38
CA ASP A 134 16.49 16.59 -0.98
C ASP A 134 17.22 15.42 -1.68
N ASN A 135 16.78 14.19 -1.49
CA ASN A 135 17.44 13.00 -2.03
C ASN A 135 16.42 12.03 -2.64
N ARG A 136 16.36 11.97 -3.98
CA ARG A 136 15.39 11.14 -4.70
C ARG A 136 15.47 9.65 -4.37
N ASP A 137 16.64 9.13 -3.98
CA ASP A 137 16.82 7.72 -3.65
C ASP A 137 16.30 7.36 -2.28
N LYS A 138 16.26 8.33 -1.36
CA LYS A 138 15.77 8.20 0.01
C LYS A 138 14.40 8.83 0.22
N TYR A 139 13.88 9.54 -0.78
CA TYR A 139 12.61 10.24 -0.67
C TYR A 139 11.49 9.31 -0.25
N TYR A 140 10.72 9.74 0.73
CA TYR A 140 9.65 8.94 1.33
C TYR A 140 8.69 8.33 0.31
N TYR A 141 8.29 9.10 -0.70
CA TYR A 141 7.34 8.64 -1.72
C TYR A 141 7.93 7.64 -2.73
N LYS A 142 9.25 7.55 -2.88
CA LYS A 142 9.85 6.45 -3.65
C LYS A 142 9.42 5.10 -3.07
N ARG A 143 9.52 4.93 -1.74
CA ARG A 143 9.07 3.73 -1.03
C ARG A 143 7.56 3.52 -1.15
N VAL A 144 6.77 4.60 -1.10
CA VAL A 144 5.30 4.54 -1.24
C VAL A 144 4.91 4.02 -2.61
N TYR A 145 5.45 4.58 -3.68
CA TYR A 145 5.14 4.16 -5.05
C TYR A 145 5.62 2.73 -5.34
N THR A 146 6.80 2.36 -4.84
CA THR A 146 7.28 0.98 -4.93
C THR A 146 6.31 0.04 -4.20
N GLY A 147 5.84 0.41 -3.02
CA GLY A 147 4.84 -0.36 -2.27
C GLY A 147 3.52 -0.55 -3.02
N CYS A 148 3.08 0.43 -3.81
CA CYS A 148 1.91 0.28 -4.67
C CYS A 148 2.15 -0.76 -5.79
N VAL A 149 3.33 -0.78 -6.40
CA VAL A 149 3.69 -1.80 -7.40
C VAL A 149 3.72 -3.18 -6.75
N ARG A 150 4.37 -3.33 -5.59
CA ARG A 150 4.41 -4.61 -4.86
C ARG A 150 3.03 -5.09 -4.43
N ALA A 151 2.09 -4.17 -4.17
CA ALA A 151 0.71 -4.52 -3.88
C ALA A 151 -0.02 -5.09 -5.12
N ILE A 152 0.34 -4.65 -6.33
CA ILE A 152 -0.16 -5.25 -7.57
C ILE A 152 0.43 -6.64 -7.77
N ASP A 153 1.71 -6.85 -7.47
CA ASP A 153 2.37 -8.16 -7.55
C ASP A 153 1.77 -9.16 -6.56
N PHE A 154 1.24 -8.68 -5.42
CA PHE A 154 0.65 -9.50 -4.37
C PHE A 154 -0.78 -9.96 -4.71
N ILE A 155 -1.61 -9.13 -5.36
CA ILE A 155 -3.03 -9.34 -5.56
C ILE A 155 -3.31 -10.22 -6.80
#